data_4046286acb5bed621df0994631b2ccb8
#
_entry.id   4046286acb5bed621df0994631b2ccb8
#
_cell.length_a   1.000
_cell.length_b   1.000
_cell.length_c   1.000
_cell.angle_alpha   90.00
_cell.angle_beta   90.00
_cell.angle_gamma   90.00
#
_symmetry.space_group_name_H-M   'P 1'
#
loop_
_entity.id
_entity.type
_entity.pdbx_description
1 polymer ?
#
loop_
_entity_poly.entity_id
_entity_poly.type
_entity_poly.pdbx_seq_one_letter_code
_entity_poly.pdbx_strand_id
1 'polypeptide(L)'
;KNNAGWWADDKINDNDFISGIEYLIENKIIKVSTNTSKENSTDTIPTWIKNNAGWWSSGKISDNDFLTGIEYLIVNGVIKVNAQTNSESLEKDLERKAWNFERYLINIQSDVKNQNRYVENINPSEYVIIKYWKDYHKWNLEFYLDKPEVFPDRKVWIDPETDNYIIEYLVYINEQPVGLPIDHVSTLENSFNFWESVVYDTSDNKKASVKFYTTDNREEANVWVTWVVRSLGEGVLGHANLGKGVVEVAIGDYGCD
;
A
#
# COMPACT_ATOMS: atom_id res chain seq x y z
N LYS A 1 -6.96 -7.12 19.57
CA LYS A 1 -7.52 -6.30 20.69
C LYS A 1 -8.02 -7.15 21.86
N ASN A 2 -8.72 -8.26 21.63
CA ASN A 2 -9.26 -9.10 22.72
C ASN A 2 -8.16 -9.60 23.68
N ASN A 3 -7.05 -10.14 23.18
CA ASN A 3 -5.95 -10.63 24.01
C ASN A 3 -5.33 -9.52 24.88
N ALA A 4 -5.21 -8.30 24.36
CA ALA A 4 -4.71 -7.15 25.13
C ALA A 4 -5.66 -6.77 26.28
N GLY A 5 -6.97 -6.82 26.05
CA GLY A 5 -7.97 -6.62 27.09
C GLY A 5 -7.94 -7.74 28.15
N TRP A 6 -7.80 -9.00 27.74
CA TRP A 6 -7.69 -10.11 28.68
C TRP A 6 -6.43 -10.05 29.52
N TRP A 7 -5.33 -9.61 28.93
CA TRP A 7 -4.08 -9.36 29.68
C TRP A 7 -4.22 -8.20 30.67
N ALA A 8 -4.84 -7.08 30.25
CA ALA A 8 -5.10 -5.96 31.13
C ALA A 8 -6.00 -6.33 32.32
N ASP A 9 -6.92 -7.26 32.12
CA ASP A 9 -7.86 -7.81 33.13
C ASP A 9 -7.28 -9.00 33.94
N ASP A 10 -5.99 -9.33 33.81
CA ASP A 10 -5.34 -10.49 34.44
C ASP A 10 -5.94 -11.85 34.07
N LYS A 11 -6.64 -11.95 32.93
CA LYS A 11 -7.22 -13.21 32.41
C LYS A 11 -6.22 -14.07 31.68
N ILE A 12 -5.14 -13.51 31.18
CA ILE A 12 -3.96 -14.19 30.64
C ILE A 12 -2.70 -13.62 31.30
N ASN A 13 -1.64 -14.41 31.40
CA ASN A 13 -0.40 -13.99 32.03
C ASN A 13 0.49 -13.20 31.06
N ASP A 14 1.59 -12.62 31.59
CA ASP A 14 2.52 -11.82 30.82
C ASP A 14 3.19 -12.61 29.69
N ASN A 15 3.55 -13.88 29.94
CA ASN A 15 4.19 -14.73 28.92
C ASN A 15 3.25 -15.06 27.75
N ASP A 16 1.97 -15.31 28.03
CA ASP A 16 0.98 -15.57 26.98
C ASP A 16 0.77 -14.34 26.12
N PHE A 17 0.75 -13.15 26.74
CA PHE A 17 0.64 -11.90 26.02
C PHE A 17 1.89 -11.64 25.14
N ILE A 18 3.10 -11.77 25.72
CA ILE A 18 4.37 -11.60 25.01
C ILE A 18 4.46 -12.55 23.82
N SER A 19 4.20 -13.84 24.03
CA SER A 19 4.24 -14.85 22.96
C SER A 19 3.26 -14.52 21.83
N GLY A 20 2.09 -13.98 22.17
CA GLY A 20 1.12 -13.51 21.19
C GLY A 20 1.63 -12.34 20.36
N ILE A 21 2.32 -11.39 20.98
CA ILE A 21 2.92 -10.24 20.28
C ILE A 21 4.13 -10.70 19.44
N GLU A 22 4.99 -11.55 19.96
CA GLU A 22 6.12 -12.12 19.21
C GLU A 22 5.63 -12.83 17.94
N TYR A 23 4.58 -13.66 18.07
CA TYR A 23 3.94 -14.31 16.91
C TYR A 23 3.44 -13.31 15.87
N LEU A 24 2.79 -12.20 16.29
CA LEU A 24 2.28 -11.19 15.38
C LEU A 24 3.41 -10.44 14.67
N ILE A 25 4.54 -10.21 15.35
CA ILE A 25 5.73 -9.57 14.77
C ILE A 25 6.43 -10.54 13.79
N GLU A 26 6.64 -11.79 14.18
CA GLU A 26 7.27 -12.81 13.34
C GLU A 26 6.50 -13.07 12.05
N ASN A 27 5.17 -13.03 12.13
CA ASN A 27 4.29 -13.20 10.96
C ASN A 27 4.00 -11.87 10.21
N LYS A 28 4.72 -10.78 10.55
CA LYS A 28 4.62 -9.45 9.90
C LYS A 28 3.21 -8.81 9.96
N ILE A 29 2.38 -9.26 10.91
CA ILE A 29 1.04 -8.68 11.16
C ILE A 29 1.19 -7.33 11.88
N ILE A 30 2.19 -7.20 12.73
CA ILE A 30 2.57 -5.96 13.41
C ILE A 30 3.96 -5.55 12.93
N LYS A 31 4.07 -4.34 12.42
CA LYS A 31 5.36 -3.73 12.05
C LYS A 31 5.82 -2.83 13.20
N VAL A 32 6.98 -3.11 13.76
CA VAL A 32 7.60 -2.31 14.82
C VAL A 32 8.99 -1.87 14.37
N SER A 33 9.35 -0.62 14.65
CA SER A 33 10.68 -0.08 14.36
C SER A 33 11.66 -0.58 15.42
N THR A 34 12.46 -1.59 15.08
CA THR A 34 13.46 -2.14 15.99
C THR A 34 14.80 -1.47 15.80
N ASN A 35 15.08 -0.45 16.59
CA ASN A 35 16.45 0.01 16.79
C ASN A 35 17.01 -0.72 18.03
N THR A 36 17.91 -1.68 17.78
CA THR A 36 18.80 -2.39 18.73
C THR A 36 18.35 -2.46 20.19
N SER A 37 18.06 -3.67 20.65
CA SER A 37 17.88 -4.00 22.06
C SER A 37 19.11 -3.59 22.87
N LYS A 38 18.90 -2.91 24.00
CA LYS A 38 19.93 -2.72 25.02
C LYS A 38 20.23 -4.08 25.65
N GLU A 39 21.51 -4.37 25.89
CA GLU A 39 21.97 -5.60 26.54
C GLU A 39 21.48 -5.82 27.99
N ASN A 40 20.76 -4.86 28.56
CA ASN A 40 20.18 -4.93 29.89
C ASN A 40 18.69 -5.25 29.80
N SER A 41 18.35 -6.54 29.77
CA SER A 41 16.98 -7.00 29.87
C SER A 41 16.43 -6.78 31.28
N THR A 42 15.35 -6.04 31.40
CA THR A 42 14.48 -6.05 32.58
C THR A 42 13.36 -7.05 32.32
N ASP A 43 13.34 -8.14 33.11
CA ASP A 43 12.32 -9.20 32.96
C ASP A 43 10.90 -8.75 33.42
N THR A 44 10.69 -7.50 33.73
CA THR A 44 9.42 -6.99 34.28
C THR A 44 8.77 -6.01 33.29
N ILE A 45 7.52 -6.30 32.96
CA ILE A 45 6.69 -5.38 32.19
C ILE A 45 6.21 -4.23 33.09
N PRO A 46 6.47 -2.97 32.73
CA PRO A 46 5.95 -1.84 33.48
C PRO A 46 4.42 -1.81 33.48
N THR A 47 3.81 -1.52 34.62
CA THR A 47 2.35 -1.47 34.78
C THR A 47 1.64 -0.54 33.79
N TRP A 48 2.30 0.53 33.35
CA TRP A 48 1.69 1.47 32.40
C TRP A 48 1.45 0.83 31.03
N ILE A 49 2.24 -0.15 30.61
CA ILE A 49 2.01 -0.89 29.35
C ILE A 49 0.75 -1.74 29.45
N LYS A 50 0.52 -2.36 30.60
CA LYS A 50 -0.70 -3.13 30.85
C LYS A 50 -1.94 -2.22 30.83
N ASN A 51 -1.83 -1.01 31.38
CA ASN A 51 -2.87 0.00 31.28
C ASN A 51 -3.13 0.42 29.81
N ASN A 52 -2.08 0.64 29.03
CA ASN A 52 -2.19 0.96 27.60
C ASN A 52 -2.91 -0.15 26.82
N ALA A 53 -2.62 -1.42 27.11
CA ALA A 53 -3.30 -2.56 26.49
C ALA A 53 -4.81 -2.55 26.79
N GLY A 54 -5.20 -2.24 28.03
CA GLY A 54 -6.61 -2.09 28.42
C GLY A 54 -7.29 -0.89 27.74
N TRP A 55 -6.61 0.23 27.63
CA TRP A 55 -7.14 1.41 26.94
C TRP A 55 -7.27 1.18 25.43
N TRP A 56 -6.29 0.52 24.83
CA TRP A 56 -6.34 0.16 23.42
C TRP A 56 -7.46 -0.85 23.10
N SER A 57 -7.63 -1.86 23.95
CA SER A 57 -8.70 -2.86 23.80
C SER A 57 -10.08 -2.23 23.85
N SER A 58 -10.24 -1.19 24.70
CA SER A 58 -11.47 -0.41 24.87
C SER A 58 -11.62 0.78 23.90
N GLY A 59 -10.67 0.97 22.98
CA GLY A 59 -10.70 2.03 21.96
C GLY A 59 -10.41 3.44 22.49
N LYS A 60 -9.81 3.57 23.69
CA LYS A 60 -9.46 4.85 24.31
C LYS A 60 -8.16 5.44 23.79
N ILE A 61 -7.27 4.64 23.22
CA ILE A 61 -6.04 5.06 22.56
C ILE A 61 -5.95 4.45 21.17
N SER A 62 -5.16 5.08 20.29
CA SER A 62 -4.95 4.63 18.91
C SER A 62 -4.07 3.38 18.83
N ASP A 63 -4.04 2.74 17.66
CA ASP A 63 -3.14 1.62 17.38
C ASP A 63 -1.67 2.06 17.50
N ASN A 64 -1.33 3.28 17.06
CA ASN A 64 0.03 3.83 17.17
C ASN A 64 0.47 4.03 18.61
N ASP A 65 -0.41 4.51 19.50
CA ASP A 65 -0.09 4.69 20.91
C ASP A 65 0.21 3.33 21.58
N PHE A 66 -0.55 2.30 21.22
CA PHE A 66 -0.31 0.94 21.70
C PHE A 66 1.00 0.38 21.16
N LEU A 67 1.30 0.56 19.85
CA LEU A 67 2.55 0.13 19.23
C LEU A 67 3.78 0.75 19.87
N THR A 68 3.72 2.03 20.28
CA THR A 68 4.80 2.68 21.05
C THR A 68 5.12 1.94 22.35
N GLY A 69 4.10 1.40 23.02
CA GLY A 69 4.29 0.55 24.20
C GLY A 69 4.96 -0.79 23.87
N ILE A 70 4.62 -1.40 22.75
CA ILE A 70 5.26 -2.64 22.26
C ILE A 70 6.73 -2.37 21.88
N GLU A 71 7.00 -1.29 21.16
CA GLU A 71 8.38 -0.86 20.84
C GLU A 71 9.24 -0.66 22.09
N TYR A 72 8.68 -0.07 23.15
CA TYR A 72 9.36 0.03 24.42
C TYR A 72 9.76 -1.35 24.98
N LEU A 73 8.85 -2.34 24.94
CA LEU A 73 9.13 -3.70 25.41
C LEU A 73 10.23 -4.38 24.60
N ILE A 74 10.27 -4.14 23.29
CA ILE A 74 11.31 -4.67 22.40
C ILE A 74 12.67 -4.03 22.70
N VAL A 75 12.72 -2.70 22.81
CA VAL A 75 13.96 -1.94 23.11
C VAL A 75 14.56 -2.33 24.45
N ASN A 76 13.72 -2.67 25.43
CA ASN A 76 14.16 -3.09 26.76
C ASN A 76 14.33 -4.64 26.88
N GLY A 77 14.23 -5.39 25.79
CA GLY A 77 14.52 -6.83 25.74
C GLY A 77 13.49 -7.73 26.43
N VAL A 78 12.32 -7.18 26.78
CA VAL A 78 11.19 -7.96 27.35
C VAL A 78 10.53 -8.82 26.27
N ILE A 79 10.32 -8.25 25.07
CA ILE A 79 9.91 -8.98 23.87
C ILE A 79 11.17 -9.30 23.07
N LYS A 80 11.43 -10.58 22.87
CA LYS A 80 12.58 -11.06 22.11
C LYS A 80 12.18 -11.25 20.65
N VAL A 81 12.47 -10.27 19.85
CA VAL A 81 12.33 -10.39 18.39
C VAL A 81 13.63 -10.99 17.84
N ASN A 82 13.51 -12.06 17.07
CA ASN A 82 14.68 -12.70 16.47
C ASN A 82 15.40 -11.70 15.55
N ALA A 83 16.48 -11.11 16.03
CA ALA A 83 17.22 -10.04 15.34
C ALA A 83 17.70 -10.46 13.94
N GLN A 84 17.94 -11.75 13.71
CA GLN A 84 18.36 -12.29 12.43
C GLN A 84 17.24 -12.23 11.37
N THR A 85 16.00 -12.56 11.73
CA THR A 85 14.85 -12.50 10.80
C THR A 85 14.47 -11.06 10.45
N ASN A 86 14.59 -10.15 11.41
CA ASN A 86 14.34 -8.72 11.19
C ASN A 86 15.44 -8.05 10.36
N SER A 87 16.70 -8.38 10.58
CA SER A 87 17.83 -7.85 9.82
C SER A 87 17.72 -8.24 8.34
N GLU A 88 17.48 -9.52 8.03
CA GLU A 88 17.32 -10.00 6.65
C GLU A 88 16.07 -9.41 5.96
N SER A 89 14.98 -9.27 6.70
CA SER A 89 13.76 -8.64 6.19
C SER A 89 13.95 -7.15 5.92
N LEU A 90 14.66 -6.44 6.81
CA LEU A 90 14.98 -5.02 6.64
C LEU A 90 15.93 -4.80 5.47
N GLU A 91 16.95 -5.65 5.32
CA GLU A 91 17.92 -5.57 4.22
C GLU A 91 17.21 -5.77 2.86
N LYS A 92 16.35 -6.78 2.74
CA LYS A 92 15.53 -7.01 1.54
C LYS A 92 14.58 -5.85 1.24
N ASP A 93 13.97 -5.24 2.26
CA ASP A 93 13.10 -4.06 2.07
C ASP A 93 13.91 -2.84 1.58
N LEU A 94 15.11 -2.63 2.12
CA LEU A 94 16.00 -1.57 1.68
C LEU A 94 16.50 -1.79 0.25
N GLU A 95 16.86 -3.03 -0.12
CA GLU A 95 17.24 -3.37 -1.49
C GLU A 95 16.08 -3.13 -2.47
N ARG A 96 14.86 -3.53 -2.11
CA ARG A 96 13.65 -3.27 -2.89
C ARG A 96 13.42 -1.77 -3.08
N LYS A 97 13.51 -1.00 -2.00
CA LYS A 97 13.34 0.48 -2.05
C LYS A 97 14.41 1.14 -2.90
N ALA A 98 15.67 0.70 -2.79
CA ALA A 98 16.76 1.20 -3.61
C ALA A 98 16.51 0.93 -5.11
N TRP A 99 16.09 -0.28 -5.45
CA TRP A 99 15.73 -0.65 -6.82
C TRP A 99 14.55 0.17 -7.35
N ASN A 100 13.49 0.34 -6.55
CA ASN A 100 12.34 1.15 -6.91
C ASN A 100 12.73 2.63 -7.11
N PHE A 101 13.63 3.15 -6.26
CA PHE A 101 14.14 4.52 -6.39
C PHE A 101 14.95 4.73 -7.67
N GLU A 102 15.78 3.76 -8.04
CA GLU A 102 16.51 3.82 -9.32
C GLU A 102 15.55 3.88 -10.51
N ARG A 103 14.50 3.05 -10.49
CA ARG A 103 13.44 3.07 -11.52
C ARG A 103 12.71 4.41 -11.56
N TYR A 104 12.41 4.98 -10.41
CA TYR A 104 11.82 6.32 -10.31
C TYR A 104 12.70 7.40 -10.93
N LEU A 105 14.02 7.37 -10.68
CA LEU A 105 14.95 8.32 -11.29
C LEU A 105 15.01 8.21 -12.82
N ILE A 106 14.87 7.02 -13.38
CA ILE A 106 14.77 6.83 -14.82
C ILE A 106 13.50 7.49 -15.36
N ASN A 107 12.37 7.33 -14.66
CA ASN A 107 11.10 7.91 -15.05
C ASN A 107 11.12 9.47 -14.99
N ILE A 108 11.75 10.04 -13.98
CA ILE A 108 11.86 11.52 -13.81
C ILE A 108 12.47 12.20 -15.02
N GLN A 109 13.40 11.57 -15.73
CA GLN A 109 13.98 12.15 -16.94
C GLN A 109 12.93 12.32 -18.04
N SER A 110 11.97 11.42 -18.13
CA SER A 110 10.84 11.53 -19.06
C SER A 110 9.83 12.58 -18.59
N ASP A 111 9.52 12.58 -17.30
CA ASP A 111 8.57 13.52 -16.69
C ASP A 111 9.00 14.97 -16.90
N VAL A 112 10.29 15.30 -16.68
CA VAL A 112 10.81 16.67 -16.89
C VAL A 112 10.64 17.13 -18.33
N LYS A 113 10.73 16.26 -19.32
CA LYS A 113 10.52 16.63 -20.73
C LYS A 113 9.07 16.98 -21.05
N ASN A 114 8.12 16.37 -20.35
CA ASN A 114 6.69 16.52 -20.60
C ASN A 114 6.03 17.55 -19.67
N GLN A 115 6.76 18.01 -18.67
CA GLN A 115 6.30 18.98 -17.67
C GLN A 115 5.66 20.22 -18.28
N ASN A 116 6.36 20.84 -19.22
CA ASN A 116 5.93 22.11 -19.82
C ASN A 116 4.62 21.95 -20.59
N ARG A 117 4.42 20.86 -21.30
CA ARG A 117 3.21 20.61 -22.10
C ARG A 117 1.95 20.57 -21.24
N TYR A 118 2.01 19.87 -20.11
CA TYR A 118 0.89 19.78 -19.20
C TYR A 118 0.51 21.13 -18.57
N VAL A 119 1.52 21.89 -18.16
CA VAL A 119 1.36 23.21 -17.55
C VAL A 119 0.84 24.25 -18.57
N GLU A 120 1.33 24.21 -19.80
CA GLU A 120 0.89 25.10 -20.87
C GLU A 120 -0.60 24.94 -21.19
N ASN A 121 -1.12 23.73 -21.19
CA ASN A 121 -2.52 23.46 -21.50
C ASN A 121 -3.51 24.04 -20.49
N ILE A 122 -3.16 24.07 -19.20
CA ILE A 122 -4.04 24.57 -18.14
C ILE A 122 -3.80 26.04 -17.78
N ASN A 123 -2.74 26.66 -18.34
CA ASN A 123 -2.35 28.06 -18.09
C ASN A 123 -2.50 28.52 -16.62
N PRO A 124 -1.97 27.76 -15.65
CA PRO A 124 -2.12 28.03 -14.22
C PRO A 124 -1.18 29.15 -13.78
N SER A 125 -1.45 29.75 -12.61
CA SER A 125 -0.49 30.67 -11.99
C SER A 125 0.81 29.97 -11.62
N GLU A 126 1.93 30.69 -11.56
CA GLU A 126 3.23 30.15 -11.21
C GLU A 126 3.21 29.42 -9.86
N TYR A 127 2.48 29.92 -8.86
CA TYR A 127 2.31 29.30 -7.58
C TYR A 127 1.66 27.90 -7.68
N VAL A 128 0.62 27.78 -8.49
CA VAL A 128 -0.09 26.50 -8.72
C VAL A 128 0.85 25.51 -9.40
N ILE A 129 1.65 25.94 -10.35
CA ILE A 129 2.65 25.13 -11.04
C ILE A 129 3.66 24.56 -10.05
N ILE A 130 4.27 25.42 -9.23
CA ILE A 130 5.30 25.00 -8.25
C ILE A 130 4.71 24.04 -7.24
N LYS A 131 3.52 24.33 -6.72
CA LYS A 131 2.84 23.48 -5.76
C LYS A 131 2.52 22.09 -6.37
N TYR A 132 1.95 22.09 -7.59
CA TYR A 132 1.62 20.86 -8.30
C TYR A 132 2.86 19.97 -8.49
N TRP A 133 3.98 20.51 -8.97
CA TRP A 133 5.18 19.72 -9.18
C TRP A 133 5.77 19.16 -7.90
N LYS A 134 5.76 19.95 -6.83
CA LYS A 134 6.24 19.52 -5.54
C LYS A 134 5.40 18.35 -4.99
N ASP A 135 4.08 18.48 -5.08
CA ASP A 135 3.16 17.45 -4.59
C ASP A 135 3.22 16.20 -5.48
N TYR A 136 3.29 16.36 -6.80
CA TYR A 136 3.44 15.26 -7.76
C TYR A 136 4.72 14.45 -7.53
N HIS A 137 5.87 15.11 -7.38
CA HIS A 137 7.12 14.39 -7.17
C HIS A 137 7.17 13.67 -5.84
N LYS A 138 6.67 14.28 -4.77
CA LYS A 138 6.57 13.63 -3.46
C LYS A 138 5.69 12.39 -3.53
N TRP A 139 4.50 12.54 -4.05
CA TRP A 139 3.50 11.51 -4.19
C TRP A 139 3.98 10.35 -5.08
N ASN A 140 4.60 10.62 -6.21
CA ASN A 140 5.12 9.61 -7.12
C ASN A 140 6.29 8.85 -6.50
N LEU A 141 7.17 9.54 -5.76
CA LEU A 141 8.27 8.91 -5.03
C LEU A 141 7.73 7.96 -3.96
N GLU A 142 6.78 8.39 -3.16
CA GLU A 142 6.15 7.55 -2.13
C GLU A 142 5.52 6.29 -2.74
N PHE A 143 4.82 6.43 -3.86
CA PHE A 143 4.25 5.29 -4.58
C PHE A 143 5.31 4.28 -5.01
N TYR A 144 6.40 4.73 -5.64
CA TYR A 144 7.44 3.82 -6.11
C TYR A 144 8.26 3.20 -5.00
N LEU A 145 8.52 3.92 -3.91
CA LEU A 145 9.26 3.38 -2.77
C LEU A 145 8.50 2.25 -2.07
N ASP A 146 7.19 2.37 -2.00
CA ASP A 146 6.34 1.42 -1.28
C ASP A 146 5.83 0.27 -2.15
N LYS A 147 6.01 0.36 -3.47
CA LYS A 147 5.56 -0.68 -4.41
C LYS A 147 6.13 -2.05 -4.05
N PRO A 148 5.31 -3.09 -3.87
CA PRO A 148 5.78 -4.44 -3.57
C PRO A 148 6.52 -5.04 -4.77
N GLU A 149 7.41 -5.98 -4.52
CA GLU A 149 8.04 -6.79 -5.57
C GLU A 149 7.03 -7.75 -6.19
N VAL A 150 6.20 -8.38 -5.34
CA VAL A 150 5.14 -9.31 -5.72
C VAL A 150 3.82 -8.81 -5.15
N PHE A 151 2.85 -8.65 -6.02
CA PHE A 151 1.49 -8.27 -5.65
C PHE A 151 0.70 -9.50 -5.19
N PRO A 152 -0.28 -9.33 -4.29
CA PRO A 152 -1.21 -10.40 -3.95
C PRO A 152 -1.93 -10.94 -5.20
N ASP A 153 -2.21 -12.24 -5.20
CA ASP A 153 -2.94 -12.87 -6.28
C ASP A 153 -4.40 -12.37 -6.33
N ARG A 154 -4.90 -12.19 -7.54
CA ARG A 154 -6.32 -11.94 -7.76
C ARG A 154 -7.13 -13.18 -7.41
N LYS A 155 -8.35 -12.98 -6.94
CA LYS A 155 -9.28 -14.06 -6.66
C LYS A 155 -9.95 -14.54 -7.94
N VAL A 156 -9.93 -15.85 -8.16
CA VAL A 156 -10.63 -16.50 -9.29
C VAL A 156 -11.52 -17.61 -8.72
N TRP A 157 -12.78 -17.61 -9.12
CA TRP A 157 -13.73 -18.64 -8.70
C TRP A 157 -14.75 -18.93 -9.81
N ILE A 158 -15.49 -20.03 -9.67
CA ILE A 158 -16.54 -20.41 -10.62
C ILE A 158 -17.88 -20.08 -9.97
N ASP A 159 -18.67 -19.30 -10.68
CA ASP A 159 -20.03 -18.97 -10.27
C ASP A 159 -20.90 -20.25 -10.33
N PRO A 160 -21.47 -20.69 -9.20
CA PRO A 160 -22.22 -21.94 -9.12
C PRO A 160 -23.53 -21.92 -9.95
N GLU A 161 -24.05 -20.73 -10.28
CA GLU A 161 -25.30 -20.60 -11.05
C GLU A 161 -25.06 -20.67 -12.56
N THR A 162 -23.97 -20.08 -13.02
CA THR A 162 -23.66 -19.93 -14.45
C THR A 162 -22.56 -20.84 -14.96
N ASP A 163 -21.83 -21.49 -14.06
CA ASP A 163 -20.60 -22.28 -14.34
C ASP A 163 -19.51 -21.48 -15.08
N ASN A 164 -19.50 -20.15 -14.93
CA ASN A 164 -18.55 -19.24 -15.54
C ASN A 164 -17.49 -18.78 -14.54
N TYR A 165 -16.33 -18.38 -15.04
CA TYR A 165 -15.27 -17.81 -14.21
C TYR A 165 -15.58 -16.37 -13.83
N ILE A 166 -15.40 -16.06 -12.55
CA ILE A 166 -15.39 -14.69 -12.02
C ILE A 166 -13.96 -14.38 -11.56
N ILE A 167 -13.39 -13.31 -12.10
CA ILE A 167 -12.04 -12.82 -11.76
C ILE A 167 -12.22 -11.52 -11.00
N GLU A 168 -11.87 -11.53 -9.70
CA GLU A 168 -11.98 -10.35 -8.84
C GLU A 168 -10.63 -9.66 -8.71
N TYR A 169 -10.62 -8.36 -9.01
CA TYR A 169 -9.50 -7.47 -8.80
C TYR A 169 -9.78 -6.55 -7.62
N LEU A 170 -8.84 -6.50 -6.66
CA LEU A 170 -8.84 -5.52 -5.60
C LEU A 170 -7.86 -4.41 -5.99
N VAL A 171 -8.37 -3.21 -6.24
CA VAL A 171 -7.65 -2.10 -6.84
C VAL A 171 -7.40 -1.00 -5.82
N TYR A 172 -6.14 -0.65 -5.62
CA TYR A 172 -5.75 0.58 -4.96
C TYR A 172 -5.56 1.67 -6.01
N ILE A 173 -6.30 2.76 -5.88
CA ILE A 173 -6.18 3.92 -6.75
C ILE A 173 -5.44 4.99 -5.99
N ASN A 174 -4.25 5.36 -6.46
CA ASN A 174 -3.48 6.42 -5.86
C ASN A 174 -4.23 7.76 -5.98
N GLU A 175 -4.13 8.62 -4.97
CA GLU A 175 -4.75 9.94 -5.00
C GLU A 175 -4.31 10.68 -6.26
N GLN A 176 -5.24 11.35 -6.92
CA GLN A 176 -4.87 12.17 -8.05
C GLN A 176 -4.18 13.45 -7.55
N PRO A 177 -3.19 13.96 -8.28
CA PRO A 177 -2.51 15.20 -7.92
C PRO A 177 -3.48 16.37 -7.78
N VAL A 178 -3.30 17.17 -6.74
CA VAL A 178 -4.16 18.33 -6.44
C VAL A 178 -4.08 19.37 -7.55
N GLY A 179 -5.23 19.89 -7.96
CA GLY A 179 -5.32 20.96 -8.94
C GLY A 179 -5.58 20.51 -10.37
N LEU A 180 -5.82 19.22 -10.59
CA LEU A 180 -6.32 18.73 -11.87
C LEU A 180 -7.77 19.20 -12.08
N PRO A 181 -8.12 19.64 -13.30
CA PRO A 181 -9.45 20.15 -13.61
C PRO A 181 -10.52 19.06 -13.74
N ILE A 182 -10.11 17.82 -13.85
CA ILE A 182 -10.98 16.65 -14.07
C ILE A 182 -10.81 15.67 -12.92
N ASP A 183 -11.90 15.08 -12.48
CA ASP A 183 -11.90 13.95 -11.56
C ASP A 183 -11.56 12.67 -12.33
N HIS A 184 -10.27 12.36 -12.40
CA HIS A 184 -9.76 11.18 -13.08
C HIS A 184 -10.06 9.89 -12.32
N VAL A 185 -10.20 9.96 -10.99
CA VAL A 185 -10.55 8.79 -10.16
C VAL A 185 -11.94 8.30 -10.51
N SER A 186 -12.95 9.18 -10.48
CA SER A 186 -14.31 8.80 -10.86
C SER A 186 -14.39 8.35 -12.33
N THR A 187 -13.60 8.90 -13.22
CA THR A 187 -13.54 8.47 -14.62
C THR A 187 -12.98 7.05 -14.73
N LEU A 188 -11.96 6.73 -13.96
CA LEU A 188 -11.40 5.38 -13.91
C LEU A 188 -12.41 4.38 -13.34
N GLU A 189 -13.07 4.70 -12.23
CA GLU A 189 -14.10 3.85 -11.62
C GLU A 189 -15.27 3.60 -12.58
N ASN A 190 -15.69 4.59 -13.35
CA ASN A 190 -16.68 4.41 -14.42
C ASN A 190 -16.22 3.43 -15.51
N SER A 191 -14.91 3.38 -15.79
CA SER A 191 -14.37 2.42 -16.76
C SER A 191 -14.46 0.97 -16.26
N PHE A 192 -14.44 0.74 -14.95
CA PHE A 192 -14.63 -0.58 -14.37
C PHE A 192 -16.00 -1.16 -14.74
N ASN A 193 -17.07 -0.35 -14.64
CA ASN A 193 -18.43 -0.75 -15.03
C ASN A 193 -18.50 -1.22 -16.48
N PHE A 194 -17.75 -0.56 -17.37
CA PHE A 194 -17.68 -1.00 -18.77
C PHE A 194 -17.04 -2.39 -18.89
N TRP A 195 -15.89 -2.60 -18.26
CA TRP A 195 -15.19 -3.88 -18.32
C TRP A 195 -15.93 -5.01 -17.60
N GLU A 196 -16.66 -4.73 -16.54
CA GLU A 196 -17.53 -5.69 -15.85
C GLU A 196 -18.70 -6.16 -16.71
N SER A 197 -19.13 -5.34 -17.69
CA SER A 197 -20.16 -5.71 -18.67
C SER A 197 -19.66 -6.63 -19.77
N VAL A 198 -18.33 -6.76 -19.93
CA VAL A 198 -17.72 -7.58 -20.98
C VAL A 198 -17.58 -9.03 -20.53
N VAL A 199 -17.97 -9.94 -21.39
CA VAL A 199 -17.84 -11.38 -21.17
C VAL A 199 -16.84 -11.95 -22.17
N TYR A 200 -15.89 -12.71 -21.66
CA TYR A 200 -14.79 -13.30 -22.44
C TYR A 200 -15.01 -14.79 -22.63
N ASP A 201 -14.68 -15.31 -23.81
CA ASP A 201 -14.63 -16.75 -24.05
C ASP A 201 -13.29 -17.32 -23.54
N THR A 202 -13.35 -18.47 -22.88
CA THR A 202 -12.18 -19.18 -22.37
C THR A 202 -11.85 -20.41 -23.22
N SER A 203 -10.64 -20.91 -23.10
CA SER A 203 -10.17 -22.06 -23.91
C SER A 203 -10.86 -23.37 -23.57
N ASP A 204 -11.53 -23.47 -22.42
CA ASP A 204 -12.31 -24.63 -21.98
C ASP A 204 -13.82 -24.52 -22.26
N ASN A 205 -14.20 -23.64 -23.18
CA ASN A 205 -15.58 -23.35 -23.58
C ASN A 205 -16.49 -22.74 -22.47
N LYS A 206 -15.90 -22.24 -21.41
CA LYS A 206 -16.62 -21.44 -20.41
C LYS A 206 -16.51 -19.96 -20.77
N LYS A 207 -17.22 -19.15 -20.03
CA LYS A 207 -17.10 -17.70 -20.09
C LYS A 207 -16.40 -17.17 -18.85
N ALA A 208 -15.79 -16.00 -18.99
CA ALA A 208 -15.19 -15.29 -17.86
C ALA A 208 -15.68 -13.85 -17.83
N SER A 209 -15.91 -13.34 -16.66
CA SER A 209 -16.15 -11.91 -16.41
C SER A 209 -15.20 -11.40 -15.32
N VAL A 210 -14.97 -10.10 -15.31
CA VAL A 210 -14.14 -9.45 -14.32
C VAL A 210 -15.00 -8.66 -13.35
N LYS A 211 -14.54 -8.49 -12.12
CA LYS A 211 -15.12 -7.58 -11.12
C LYS A 211 -14.01 -6.77 -10.48
N PHE A 212 -14.28 -5.50 -10.23
CA PHE A 212 -13.35 -4.59 -9.61
C PHE A 212 -13.91 -4.09 -8.27
N TYR A 213 -13.06 -4.16 -7.26
CA TYR A 213 -13.33 -3.61 -5.94
C TYR A 213 -12.21 -2.64 -5.60
N THR A 214 -12.54 -1.47 -5.06
CA THR A 214 -11.54 -0.51 -4.61
C THR A 214 -11.21 -0.72 -3.14
N THR A 215 -9.99 -0.38 -2.75
CA THR A 215 -9.51 -0.43 -1.37
C THR A 215 -8.54 0.70 -1.08
N ASP A 216 -8.60 1.23 0.13
CA ASP A 216 -7.60 2.17 0.65
C ASP A 216 -6.36 1.45 1.20
N ASN A 217 -6.46 0.14 1.42
CA ASN A 217 -5.34 -0.69 1.88
C ASN A 217 -4.54 -1.23 0.69
N ARG A 218 -3.49 -0.50 0.32
CA ARG A 218 -2.63 -0.86 -0.82
C ARG A 218 -1.88 -2.18 -0.62
N GLU A 219 -1.66 -2.65 0.60
CA GLU A 219 -0.97 -3.92 0.86
C GLU A 219 -1.82 -5.14 0.46
N GLU A 220 -3.15 -5.01 0.49
CA GLU A 220 -4.08 -6.06 0.09
C GLU A 220 -4.41 -6.02 -1.40
N ALA A 221 -4.17 -4.88 -2.05
CA ALA A 221 -4.52 -4.70 -3.45
C ALA A 221 -3.64 -5.53 -4.38
N ASN A 222 -4.26 -6.20 -5.34
CA ASN A 222 -3.54 -6.92 -6.40
C ASN A 222 -3.27 -6.05 -7.63
N VAL A 223 -3.86 -4.86 -7.70
CA VAL A 223 -3.56 -3.84 -8.70
C VAL A 223 -3.44 -2.48 -8.04
N TRP A 224 -2.37 -1.77 -8.37
CA TRP A 224 -2.19 -0.36 -8.02
C TRP A 224 -2.28 0.48 -9.26
N VAL A 225 -3.12 1.51 -9.24
CA VAL A 225 -3.23 2.52 -10.30
C VAL A 225 -2.54 3.79 -9.85
N THR A 226 -1.70 4.34 -10.71
CA THR A 226 -1.04 5.64 -10.50
C THR A 226 -1.16 6.53 -11.73
N TRP A 227 -1.01 7.82 -11.49
CA TRP A 227 -1.12 8.88 -12.51
C TRP A 227 0.28 9.32 -12.91
N VAL A 228 0.52 9.46 -14.19
CA VAL A 228 1.82 9.90 -14.71
C VAL A 228 1.65 11.03 -15.72
N VAL A 229 2.58 11.98 -15.74
CA VAL A 229 2.60 13.08 -16.71
C VAL A 229 3.60 12.84 -17.83
N ARG A 230 4.34 11.74 -17.77
CA ARG A 230 5.28 11.38 -18.84
C ARG A 230 4.55 10.78 -20.03
N SER A 231 5.15 10.94 -21.20
CA SER A 231 4.70 10.21 -22.38
C SER A 231 4.93 8.71 -22.21
N LEU A 232 3.89 7.93 -22.40
CA LEU A 232 3.95 6.47 -22.42
C LEU A 232 4.17 5.92 -23.84
N GLY A 233 4.18 6.78 -24.83
CA GLY A 233 4.29 6.48 -26.25
C GLY A 233 3.23 7.24 -27.06
N GLU A 234 3.41 7.35 -28.38
CA GLU A 234 2.44 8.04 -29.24
C GLU A 234 1.07 7.34 -29.19
N GLY A 235 0.04 8.08 -28.76
CA GLY A 235 -1.32 7.55 -28.62
C GLY A 235 -1.53 6.58 -27.45
N VAL A 236 -0.55 6.42 -26.54
CA VAL A 236 -0.67 5.55 -25.36
C VAL A 236 -1.13 6.39 -24.18
N LEU A 237 -2.37 6.18 -23.72
CA LEU A 237 -2.98 6.88 -22.60
C LEU A 237 -2.83 6.13 -21.26
N GLY A 238 -2.41 4.88 -21.31
CA GLY A 238 -2.19 4.05 -20.12
C GLY A 238 -1.31 2.85 -20.42
N HIS A 239 -0.65 2.35 -19.40
CA HIS A 239 0.25 1.22 -19.48
C HIS A 239 0.02 0.26 -18.31
N ALA A 240 -0.27 -0.99 -18.63
CA ALA A 240 -0.39 -2.06 -17.64
C ALA A 240 0.71 -3.10 -17.86
N ASN A 241 1.52 -3.35 -16.83
CA ASN A 241 2.47 -4.44 -16.86
C ASN A 241 1.78 -5.73 -16.40
N LEU A 242 1.50 -6.61 -17.34
CA LEU A 242 0.91 -7.91 -17.04
C LEU A 242 1.74 -8.69 -16.02
N GLY A 243 1.09 -9.12 -14.95
CA GLY A 243 1.73 -9.86 -13.85
C GLY A 243 2.53 -9.02 -12.86
N LYS A 244 2.59 -7.68 -13.02
CA LYS A 244 3.30 -6.79 -12.09
C LYS A 244 2.39 -5.90 -11.25
N GLY A 245 1.07 -6.03 -11.41
CA GLY A 245 0.08 -5.36 -10.57
C GLY A 245 0.06 -3.82 -10.63
N VAL A 246 0.79 -3.18 -11.55
CA VAL A 246 0.82 -1.72 -11.70
C VAL A 246 0.18 -1.29 -13.00
N VAL A 247 -0.72 -0.33 -12.91
CA VAL A 247 -1.33 0.40 -14.03
C VAL A 247 -0.95 1.87 -13.92
N GLU A 248 -0.33 2.40 -14.96
CA GLU A 248 -0.01 3.81 -15.11
C GLU A 248 -0.99 4.45 -16.08
N VAL A 249 -1.59 5.55 -15.66
CA VAL A 249 -2.52 6.34 -16.49
C VAL A 249 -1.90 7.69 -16.76
N ALA A 250 -1.72 8.03 -18.03
CA ALA A 250 -1.21 9.35 -18.42
C ALA A 250 -2.28 10.41 -18.20
N ILE A 251 -1.89 11.50 -17.51
CA ILE A 251 -2.72 12.66 -17.29
C ILE A 251 -2.05 13.88 -17.93
N GLY A 252 -2.82 14.71 -18.59
CA GLY A 252 -2.33 15.95 -19.20
C GLY A 252 -1.46 15.76 -20.44
N ASP A 253 -1.38 14.58 -20.99
CA ASP A 253 -0.75 14.35 -22.27
C ASP A 253 -1.82 14.22 -23.36
N TYR A 254 -1.79 15.18 -24.27
CA TYR A 254 -2.59 15.30 -25.48
C TYR A 254 -4.07 15.61 -25.29
N GLY A 255 -4.42 16.78 -25.81
CA GLY A 255 -5.79 17.14 -25.95
C GLY A 255 -6.61 15.97 -26.47
N CYS A 256 -7.55 15.52 -25.66
CA CYS A 256 -8.75 14.94 -26.19
C CYS A 256 -9.46 16.13 -26.84
N ASP A 257 -9.15 16.41 -28.10
CA ASP A 257 -9.96 17.23 -28.95
C ASP A 257 -11.27 16.51 -29.29
#